data_8a280cbde2ddb88d3e28bd866da476eb
#
_entry.id   8a280cbde2ddb88d3e28bd866da476eb
#
_cell.length_a   1.000
_cell.length_b   1.000
_cell.length_c   1.000
_cell.angle_alpha   90.00
_cell.angle_beta   90.00
_cell.angle_gamma   90.00
#
_symmetry.space_group_name_H-M   'P 1'
#
loop_
_entity.id
_entity.type
_entity.pdbx_description
1 polymer ?
#
loop_
_entity_poly.entity_id
_entity_poly.type
_entity_poly.pdbx_seq_one_letter_code
_entity_poly.pdbx_strand_id
1 'polypeptide(L)' 'MNQEKIGKFILECRKNKKLTQSELAEKLGVTDKSVSNWENGRNMPDFSLFKSLCEVLEISINELISG' A
#
# COMPACT_ATOMS: atom_id res chain seq x y z
N MET A 1 6.10 3.26 13.37
CA MET A 1 5.21 3.24 12.20
C MET A 1 3.85 3.80 12.56
N ASN A 2 3.27 4.56 11.67
CA ASN A 2 1.94 5.15 11.88
C ASN A 2 0.98 4.60 10.83
N GLN A 3 -0.03 3.89 11.27
CA GLN A 3 -0.98 3.21 10.39
C GLN A 3 -1.68 4.16 9.42
N GLU A 4 -2.12 5.32 9.92
CA GLU A 4 -2.80 6.29 9.07
C GLU A 4 -1.87 6.91 8.04
N LYS A 5 -0.66 7.26 8.44
CA LYS A 5 0.33 7.84 7.54
C LYS A 5 0.76 6.85 6.46
N ILE A 6 0.97 5.61 6.85
CA ILE A 6 1.33 4.56 5.91
C ILE A 6 0.21 4.37 4.88
N GLY A 7 -1.03 4.34 5.33
CA GLY A 7 -2.17 4.22 4.44
C GLY A 7 -2.26 5.35 3.43
N LYS A 8 -2.09 6.59 3.89
CA LYS A 8 -2.08 7.76 3.01
C LYS A 8 -0.95 7.70 2.00
N PHE A 9 0.22 7.26 2.44
CA PHE A 9 1.38 7.15 1.56
C PHE A 9 1.13 6.10 0.47
N ILE A 10 0.55 4.96 0.84
CA ILE A 10 0.18 3.92 -0.13
C ILE A 10 -0.79 4.49 -1.16
N LEU A 11 -1.79 5.23 -0.72
CA LEU A 11 -2.77 5.85 -1.62
C LEU A 11 -2.08 6.78 -2.61
N GLU A 12 -1.21 7.66 -2.13
CA GLU A 12 -0.50 8.60 -2.99
C GLU A 12 0.40 7.90 -4.00
N CYS A 13 1.16 6.89 -3.54
CA CYS A 13 2.04 6.14 -4.42
C CYS A 13 1.26 5.35 -5.46
N ARG A 14 0.12 4.78 -5.06
CA ARG A 14 -0.75 4.06 -5.98
C ARG A 14 -1.25 5.00 -7.09
N LYS A 15 -1.70 6.19 -6.71
CA LYS A 15 -2.19 7.18 -7.68
C LYS A 15 -1.06 7.66 -8.59
N ASN A 16 0.14 7.82 -8.05
CA ASN A 16 1.29 8.20 -8.86
C ASN A 16 1.61 7.16 -9.92
N LYS A 17 1.37 5.90 -9.62
CA LYS A 17 1.55 4.81 -10.58
C LYS A 17 0.32 4.61 -11.47
N LYS A 18 -0.72 5.41 -11.28
CA LYS A 18 -1.96 5.37 -12.05
C LYS A 18 -2.65 4.01 -11.95
N LEU A 19 -2.60 3.41 -10.77
CA LEU A 19 -3.25 2.14 -10.50
C LEU A 19 -4.53 2.37 -9.71
N THR A 20 -5.56 1.58 -10.02
CA THR A 20 -6.77 1.53 -9.18
C THR A 20 -6.48 0.65 -7.97
N GLN A 21 -7.37 0.71 -6.97
CA GLN A 21 -7.26 -0.18 -5.80
C GLN A 21 -7.31 -1.65 -6.24
N SER A 22 -8.18 -1.97 -7.18
CA SER A 22 -8.31 -3.33 -7.71
C SER A 22 -7.04 -3.78 -8.42
N GLU A 23 -6.44 -2.89 -9.20
CA GLU A 23 -5.21 -3.23 -9.92
C GLU A 23 -4.06 -3.50 -8.96
N LEU A 24 -3.91 -2.65 -7.93
CA LEU A 24 -2.88 -2.87 -6.92
C LEU A 24 -3.14 -4.18 -6.18
N ALA A 25 -4.39 -4.43 -5.80
CA ALA A 25 -4.77 -5.65 -5.10
C ALA A 25 -4.42 -6.88 -5.93
N GLU A 26 -4.71 -6.86 -7.23
CA GLU A 26 -4.40 -7.97 -8.12
C GLU A 26 -2.90 -8.26 -8.16
N LYS A 27 -2.10 -7.21 -8.25
CA LYS A 27 -0.64 -7.35 -8.29
C LYS A 27 -0.07 -7.94 -7.00
N LEU A 28 -0.75 -7.70 -5.89
CA LEU A 28 -0.31 -8.19 -4.57
C LEU A 28 -0.96 -9.50 -4.16
N GLY A 29 -1.96 -9.97 -4.90
CA GLY A 29 -2.67 -11.19 -4.55
C GLY A 29 -3.61 -11.02 -3.36
N VAL A 30 -4.15 -9.82 -3.18
CA VAL A 30 -5.10 -9.51 -2.09
C VAL A 30 -6.38 -8.94 -2.71
N THR A 31 -7.36 -8.60 -1.86
CA THR A 31 -8.62 -8.02 -2.33
C THR A 31 -8.53 -6.49 -2.37
N ASP A 32 -9.37 -5.89 -3.20
CA ASP A 32 -9.46 -4.43 -3.27
C ASP A 32 -9.94 -3.86 -1.94
N LYS A 33 -10.74 -4.60 -1.19
CA LYS A 33 -11.18 -4.19 0.14
C LYS A 33 -9.99 -4.09 1.10
N SER A 34 -9.03 -5.00 0.98
CA SER A 34 -7.81 -4.93 1.79
C SER A 34 -7.05 -3.63 1.52
N VAL A 35 -6.86 -3.31 0.24
CA VAL A 35 -6.18 -2.07 -0.14
C VAL A 35 -6.94 -0.85 0.39
N SER A 36 -8.26 -0.85 0.25
CA SER A 36 -9.09 0.24 0.76
C SER A 36 -8.92 0.41 2.28
N ASN A 37 -8.89 -0.70 3.02
CA ASN A 37 -8.72 -0.65 4.47
C ASN A 37 -7.36 -0.05 4.85
N TRP A 38 -6.29 -0.40 4.12
CA TRP A 38 -4.97 0.19 4.37
C TRP A 38 -5.00 1.69 4.14
N GLU A 39 -5.57 2.11 3.02
CA GLU A 39 -5.57 3.51 2.61
C GLU A 39 -6.43 4.37 3.52
N ASN A 40 -7.43 3.77 4.17
CA ASN A 40 -8.28 4.47 5.14
C ASN A 40 -7.76 4.36 6.58
N GLY A 41 -6.61 3.75 6.78
CA GLY A 41 -6.00 3.65 8.09
C GLY A 41 -6.70 2.68 9.04
N ARG A 42 -7.52 1.78 8.52
CA ARG A 42 -8.23 0.80 9.34
C ARG A 42 -7.35 -0.34 9.82
N ASN A 43 -6.41 -0.75 8.97
CA ASN A 43 -5.40 -1.74 9.34
C ASN A 43 -4.19 -1.57 8.45
N MET A 44 -3.14 -2.30 8.73
CA MET A 44 -1.90 -2.25 7.96
C MET A 44 -1.79 -3.47 7.06
N PRO A 45 -1.06 -3.35 5.93
CA PRO A 45 -0.71 -4.54 5.17
C PRO A 45 0.07 -5.50 6.05
N ASP A 46 -0.13 -6.79 5.84
CA ASP A 46 0.68 -7.79 6.52
C ASP A 46 2.15 -7.57 6.17
N PHE A 47 3.02 -7.75 7.14
CA PHE A 47 4.46 -7.54 6.93
C PHE A 47 5.00 -8.33 5.74
N SER A 48 4.46 -9.52 5.50
CA SER A 48 4.88 -10.35 4.37
C SER A 48 4.64 -9.72 3.02
N LEU A 49 3.77 -8.70 2.95
CA LEU A 49 3.45 -8.00 1.70
C LEU A 49 4.34 -6.79 1.45
N PHE A 50 5.14 -6.37 2.44
CA PHE A 50 5.93 -5.13 2.32
C PHE A 50 6.87 -5.14 1.12
N LYS A 51 7.55 -6.25 0.90
CA LYS A 51 8.49 -6.35 -0.22
C LYS A 51 7.77 -6.18 -1.56
N SER A 52 6.69 -6.93 -1.77
CA SER A 52 5.91 -6.86 -3.00
C SER A 52 5.30 -5.48 -3.19
N LEU A 53 4.79 -4.90 -2.11
CA LEU A 53 4.19 -3.57 -2.15
C LEU A 53 5.22 -2.52 -2.59
N CYS A 54 6.41 -2.58 -2.02
CA CYS A 54 7.48 -1.67 -2.39
C CYS A 54 7.90 -1.85 -3.85
N GLU A 55 7.95 -3.08 -4.31
CA GLU A 55 8.30 -3.37 -5.71
C GLU A 55 7.26 -2.81 -6.68
N VAL A 56 5.99 -3.05 -6.39
CA VAL A 56 4.90 -2.58 -7.26
C VAL A 56 4.84 -1.05 -7.28
N LEU A 57 4.99 -0.41 -6.14
CA LEU A 57 4.92 1.03 -6.03
C LEU A 57 6.25 1.73 -6.34
N GLU A 58 7.32 0.97 -6.50
CA GLU A 58 8.67 1.48 -6.78
C GLU A 58 9.13 2.46 -5.69
N ILE A 59 8.98 2.02 -4.45
CA ILE A 59 9.40 2.78 -3.27
C ILE A 59 10.31 1.89 -2.43
N SER A 60 11.07 2.53 -1.52
CA SER A 60 11.90 1.78 -0.59
C SER A 60 11.10 1.42 0.66
N ILE A 61 11.60 0.43 1.39
CA ILE A 61 11.00 0.03 2.67
C ILE A 61 11.04 1.20 3.66
N ASN A 62 12.12 1.99 3.63
CA ASN A 62 12.26 3.15 4.51
C ASN A 62 11.21 4.20 4.20
N GLU A 63 10.94 4.45 2.93
CA GLU A 63 9.89 5.38 2.53
C GLU A 63 8.53 4.92 3.01
N LEU A 64 8.24 3.63 2.87
CA LEU A 64 6.96 3.08 3.31
C LEU A 64 6.79 3.20 4.81
N ILE A 65 7.81 2.85 5.59
CA ILE A 65 7.76 2.87 7.05
C ILE A 65 7.65 4.31 7.58
N SER A 66 8.33 5.24 6.93
CA SER A 66 8.30 6.66 7.34
C SER A 66 6.94 7.29 7.05
N GLY A 67 6.22 6.72 6.12
CA GLY A 67 4.89 7.20 5.75
C GLY A 67 4.90 8.43 4.94
#